data_2c68203be6f5824a04391e531723874a
#
_entry.id   2c68203be6f5824a04391e531723874a
#
_cell.length_a   1.000
_cell.length_b   1.000
_cell.length_c   1.000
_cell.angle_alpha   90.00
_cell.angle_beta   90.00
_cell.angle_gamma   90.00
#
_symmetry.space_group_name_H-M   'P 1'
#
loop_
_entity.id
_entity.type
_entity.pdbx_description
1 polymer ?
#
loop_
_entity_poly.entity_id
_entity_poly.type
_entity_poly.pdbx_seq_one_letter_code
_entity_poly.pdbx_strand_id
1 'polypeptide(L)'
;MEGGVCLSSLSPNRDIPMLVEKIKVNRESGDKTYPIWLLVNPKHPAVRHYIWTPVLAEIQDKVYREIRQRIDTTNIYIRNAVSDSRIVPNTLSWWGAEVAAEIESFRESVLEYKPKILITFGAFPFEFMRRVNEIKPEKGPKSWGTSNLKNEFVKSINNFDINKTNRIPLLRRVIESGKFVENENNLSQINVEDYFHFAGTKIAEKIIEHKDRFDLWIE
;
A
#
# COMPACT_ATOMS: atom_id res chain seq x y z
N MET A 1 49.61 17.98 56.98
CA MET A 1 48.56 18.88 56.51
C MET A 1 48.41 18.64 55.03
N GLU A 2 47.51 17.80 54.65
CA GLU A 2 47.00 17.73 53.29
C GLU A 2 45.84 16.75 53.31
N GLY A 3 44.64 17.28 53.18
CA GLY A 3 43.41 16.53 53.23
C GLY A 3 43.10 15.88 51.92
N GLY A 4 43.18 14.54 51.89
CA GLY A 4 42.70 13.73 50.76
C GLY A 4 41.20 13.66 50.77
N VAL A 5 40.54 14.23 49.78
CA VAL A 5 39.10 14.09 49.56
C VAL A 5 38.84 12.71 48.96
N CYS A 6 38.15 11.90 49.73
CA CYS A 6 37.65 10.60 49.32
C CYS A 6 36.47 10.78 48.35
N LEU A 7 36.68 10.48 47.08
CA LEU A 7 35.61 10.37 46.07
C LEU A 7 34.87 9.06 46.28
N SER A 8 33.79 9.14 47.01
CA SER A 8 32.83 8.03 47.15
C SER A 8 32.20 7.71 45.81
N SER A 9 32.30 6.44 45.46
CA SER A 9 31.63 5.71 44.39
C SER A 9 30.21 6.15 44.14
N LEU A 10 29.93 6.76 43.00
CA LEU A 10 28.61 6.87 42.41
C LEU A 10 28.24 5.54 41.75
N SER A 11 27.36 4.82 42.36
CA SER A 11 26.74 3.62 41.76
C SER A 11 26.01 3.99 40.48
N PRO A 12 26.23 3.28 39.37
CA PRO A 12 25.42 3.42 38.18
C PRO A 12 24.27 2.44 38.23
N ASN A 13 23.28 2.70 39.03
CA ASN A 13 21.99 2.00 38.96
C ASN A 13 20.88 3.04 39.11
N ARG A 14 20.70 3.83 38.08
CA ARG A 14 19.38 4.36 37.81
C ARG A 14 18.80 3.48 36.72
N ASP A 15 17.88 2.64 37.15
CA ASP A 15 16.90 1.99 36.31
C ASP A 15 16.22 3.09 35.50
N ILE A 16 16.73 3.29 34.28
CA ILE A 16 15.98 3.96 33.24
C ILE A 16 14.86 2.96 32.93
N PRO A 17 13.61 3.24 33.30
CA PRO A 17 12.51 2.42 32.82
C PRO A 17 12.62 2.50 31.30
N MET A 18 13.02 1.41 30.68
CA MET A 18 12.86 1.23 29.25
C MET A 18 11.35 1.34 28.96
N LEU A 19 10.91 2.55 28.71
CA LEU A 19 9.72 2.85 27.96
C LEU A 19 9.97 2.33 26.54
N VAL A 20 10.10 1.02 26.40
CA VAL A 20 9.72 0.33 25.19
C VAL A 20 8.19 0.34 25.22
N GLU A 21 7.61 1.51 25.03
CA GLU A 21 6.32 1.56 24.38
C GLU A 21 6.51 0.72 23.12
N LYS A 22 6.00 -0.51 23.16
CA LYS A 22 5.73 -1.27 21.96
C LYS A 22 4.92 -0.31 21.13
N ILE A 23 5.59 0.34 20.17
CA ILE A 23 4.93 1.10 19.12
C ILE A 23 3.98 0.07 18.54
N LYS A 24 2.72 0.13 18.93
CA LYS A 24 1.64 -0.60 18.27
C LYS A 24 1.72 -0.06 16.86
N VAL A 25 2.39 -0.80 15.99
CA VAL A 25 2.37 -0.51 14.56
C VAL A 25 0.90 -0.49 14.21
N ASN A 26 0.35 0.69 14.02
CA ASN A 26 -1.05 0.84 13.68
C ASN A 26 -1.30 -0.04 12.46
N ARG A 27 -2.08 -1.09 12.64
CA ARG A 27 -2.37 -2.07 11.61
C ARG A 27 -3.16 -1.44 10.48
N GLU A 28 -3.88 -0.38 10.80
CA GLU A 28 -4.71 0.39 9.90
C GLU A 28 -4.71 1.88 10.30
N SER A 29 -4.98 2.75 9.36
CA SER A 29 -5.13 4.21 9.54
C SER A 29 -6.05 4.76 8.46
N GLY A 30 -6.57 5.97 8.68
CA GLY A 30 -7.54 6.61 7.78
C GLY A 30 -8.97 6.18 8.07
N ASP A 31 -9.88 6.55 7.17
CA ASP A 31 -11.31 6.31 7.29
C ASP A 31 -11.76 5.18 6.34
N LYS A 32 -12.45 4.17 6.89
CA LYS A 32 -12.99 3.05 6.11
C LYS A 32 -14.09 3.47 5.12
N THR A 33 -14.78 4.56 5.41
CA THR A 33 -15.80 5.09 4.50
C THR A 33 -15.21 5.80 3.29
N TYR A 34 -13.89 6.13 3.36
CA TYR A 34 -13.20 6.83 2.28
C TYR A 34 -13.08 5.94 1.03
N PRO A 35 -13.33 6.48 -0.17
CA PRO A 35 -13.40 5.65 -1.39
C PRO A 35 -12.08 5.09 -1.87
N ILE A 36 -10.93 5.53 -1.34
CA ILE A 36 -9.60 5.04 -1.71
C ILE A 36 -8.99 4.27 -0.54
N TRP A 37 -8.65 3.01 -0.78
CA TRP A 37 -7.98 2.13 0.17
C TRP A 37 -6.62 1.69 -0.35
N LEU A 38 -5.62 1.62 0.55
CA LEU A 38 -4.28 1.10 0.27
C LEU A 38 -4.05 -0.18 1.07
N LEU A 39 -3.68 -1.25 0.38
CA LEU A 39 -3.36 -2.53 0.98
C LEU A 39 -1.88 -2.85 0.83
N VAL A 40 -1.18 -3.01 1.95
CA VAL A 40 0.27 -3.14 1.99
C VAL A 40 0.74 -4.43 2.65
N ASN A 41 1.99 -4.81 2.38
CA ASN A 41 2.60 -5.99 2.97
C ASN A 41 3.19 -5.67 4.34
N PRO A 42 2.78 -6.36 5.42
CA PRO A 42 3.24 -6.09 6.77
C PRO A 42 4.71 -6.41 7.03
N LYS A 43 5.36 -7.25 6.19
CA LYS A 43 6.78 -7.58 6.32
C LYS A 43 7.73 -6.40 6.09
N HIS A 44 7.25 -5.33 5.47
CA HIS A 44 8.10 -4.23 5.06
C HIS A 44 7.52 -2.86 5.47
N PRO A 45 7.24 -2.64 6.76
CA PRO A 45 6.62 -1.39 7.21
C PRO A 45 7.50 -0.15 6.94
N ALA A 46 8.82 -0.30 6.99
CA ALA A 46 9.76 0.80 6.78
C ALA A 46 9.77 1.37 5.33
N VAL A 47 9.32 0.59 4.35
CA VAL A 47 9.25 1.01 2.94
C VAL A 47 7.89 1.60 2.56
N ARG A 48 6.94 1.66 3.47
CA ARG A 48 5.57 2.07 3.20
C ARG A 48 5.48 3.45 2.58
N HIS A 49 5.98 4.46 3.27
CA HIS A 49 5.89 5.86 2.82
C HIS A 49 6.58 6.10 1.47
N TYR A 50 7.73 5.46 1.23
CA TYR A 50 8.47 5.61 -0.03
C TYR A 50 7.78 4.99 -1.25
N ILE A 51 6.76 4.16 -1.04
CA ILE A 51 6.06 3.48 -2.13
C ILE A 51 4.76 4.19 -2.49
N TRP A 52 3.92 4.49 -1.52
CA TRP A 52 2.62 5.09 -1.84
C TRP A 52 2.65 6.62 -1.92
N THR A 53 3.49 7.28 -1.10
CA THR A 53 3.55 8.75 -1.09
C THR A 53 3.89 9.33 -2.47
N PRO A 54 4.89 8.83 -3.21
CA PRO A 54 5.15 9.33 -4.56
C PRO A 54 3.99 9.11 -5.53
N VAL A 55 3.32 7.96 -5.47
CA VAL A 55 2.15 7.69 -6.32
C VAL A 55 1.00 8.64 -5.99
N LEU A 56 0.73 8.87 -4.70
CA LEU A 56 -0.30 9.81 -4.28
C LEU A 56 0.05 11.25 -4.66
N ALA A 57 1.33 11.63 -4.61
CA ALA A 57 1.78 12.94 -5.05
C ALA A 57 1.52 13.14 -6.55
N GLU A 58 1.82 12.15 -7.39
CA GLU A 58 1.53 12.21 -8.83
C GLU A 58 0.02 12.27 -9.12
N ILE A 59 -0.79 11.48 -8.40
CA ILE A 59 -2.24 11.55 -8.51
C ILE A 59 -2.74 12.95 -8.16
N GLN A 60 -2.29 13.49 -7.04
CA GLN A 60 -2.69 14.81 -6.55
C GLN A 60 -2.30 15.93 -7.53
N ASP A 61 -1.07 15.87 -8.05
CA ASP A 61 -0.55 16.85 -9.00
C ASP A 61 -1.34 16.84 -10.32
N LYS A 62 -1.59 15.65 -10.87
CA LYS A 62 -2.40 15.50 -12.09
C LYS A 62 -3.83 15.99 -11.91
N VAL A 63 -4.49 15.62 -10.81
CA VAL A 63 -5.84 16.07 -10.48
C VAL A 63 -5.89 17.59 -10.34
N TYR A 64 -4.95 18.17 -9.59
CA TYR A 64 -4.92 19.61 -9.40
C TYR A 64 -4.68 20.39 -10.70
N ARG A 65 -3.78 19.90 -11.56
CA ARG A 65 -3.52 20.56 -12.86
C ARG A 65 -4.76 20.57 -13.76
N GLU A 66 -5.54 19.50 -13.78
CA GLU A 66 -6.66 19.37 -14.72
C GLU A 66 -7.98 19.96 -14.22
N ILE A 67 -8.29 19.76 -12.96
CA ILE A 67 -9.62 20.17 -12.43
C ILE A 67 -9.55 21.17 -11.28
N ARG A 68 -8.35 21.58 -10.85
CA ARG A 68 -8.12 22.55 -9.76
C ARG A 68 -8.70 22.12 -8.41
N GLN A 69 -8.93 20.83 -8.20
CA GLN A 69 -9.37 20.27 -6.94
C GLN A 69 -8.24 19.50 -6.26
N ARG A 70 -8.36 19.27 -4.97
CA ARG A 70 -7.40 18.50 -4.17
C ARG A 70 -8.10 17.32 -3.53
N ILE A 71 -7.43 16.18 -3.58
CA ILE A 71 -7.87 14.97 -2.89
C ILE A 71 -7.46 15.09 -1.41
N ASP A 72 -8.36 14.80 -0.50
CA ASP A 72 -8.02 14.64 0.91
C ASP A 72 -7.29 13.34 1.15
N THR A 73 -5.95 13.39 1.12
CA THR A 73 -5.11 12.23 1.32
C THR A 73 -5.03 11.79 2.79
N THR A 74 -5.52 12.60 3.74
CA THR A 74 -5.45 12.27 5.18
C THR A 74 -6.46 11.19 5.56
N ASN A 75 -7.57 11.13 4.84
CA ASN A 75 -8.65 10.16 5.05
C ASN A 75 -8.45 8.85 4.28
N ILE A 76 -7.45 8.73 3.41
CA ILE A 76 -7.16 7.47 2.72
C ILE A 76 -6.98 6.35 3.74
N TYR A 77 -7.79 5.30 3.59
CA TYR A 77 -7.67 4.12 4.45
C TYR A 77 -6.47 3.26 4.06
N ILE A 78 -5.56 3.04 4.98
CA ILE A 78 -4.34 2.28 4.76
C ILE A 78 -4.31 1.10 5.74
N ARG A 79 -4.20 -0.11 5.22
CA ARG A 79 -4.17 -1.33 6.02
C ARG A 79 -3.08 -2.29 5.56
N ASN A 80 -2.55 -3.09 6.50
CA ASN A 80 -1.81 -4.31 6.17
C ASN A 80 -2.76 -5.38 5.63
N ALA A 81 -2.33 -6.15 4.62
CA ALA A 81 -3.11 -7.28 4.11
C ALA A 81 -3.43 -8.30 5.22
N VAL A 82 -2.46 -8.55 6.11
CA VAL A 82 -2.66 -9.35 7.33
C VAL A 82 -2.14 -8.59 8.55
N SER A 83 -2.72 -8.86 9.70
CA SER A 83 -2.43 -8.15 10.93
C SER A 83 -1.04 -8.44 11.51
N ASP A 84 -0.52 -9.64 11.31
CA ASP A 84 0.78 -10.09 11.81
C ASP A 84 1.74 -10.45 10.68
N SER A 85 2.92 -9.82 10.67
CA SER A 85 3.95 -10.10 9.66
C SER A 85 4.49 -11.53 9.71
N ARG A 86 4.33 -12.23 10.83
CA ARG A 86 4.77 -13.63 11.01
C ARG A 86 3.91 -14.61 10.22
N ILE A 87 2.64 -14.31 10.00
CA ILE A 87 1.73 -15.15 9.23
C ILE A 87 1.85 -14.95 7.71
N VAL A 88 2.65 -13.99 7.27
CA VAL A 88 2.97 -13.84 5.84
C VAL A 88 3.91 -14.96 5.41
N PRO A 89 3.45 -15.93 4.63
CA PRO A 89 4.24 -17.09 4.28
C PRO A 89 5.45 -16.73 3.41
N ASN A 90 6.56 -17.40 3.71
CA ASN A 90 7.79 -17.20 2.92
C ASN A 90 7.77 -17.98 1.61
N THR A 91 6.98 -19.04 1.49
CA THR A 91 7.01 -19.94 0.35
C THR A 91 5.65 -20.50 -0.07
N LEU A 92 5.27 -21.70 0.26
CA LEU A 92 4.25 -22.42 -0.49
C LEU A 92 2.88 -22.58 0.21
N SER A 93 2.84 -22.44 1.51
CA SER A 93 1.59 -22.54 2.28
C SER A 93 0.98 -21.16 2.53
N TRP A 94 0.51 -20.53 1.50
CA TRP A 94 -0.03 -19.17 1.57
C TRP A 94 -1.34 -19.07 2.37
N TRP A 95 -1.88 -20.19 2.84
CA TRP A 95 -3.26 -20.21 3.28
C TRP A 95 -3.45 -21.06 4.54
N GLY A 96 -2.65 -20.77 5.55
CA GLY A 96 -2.98 -21.22 6.89
C GLY A 96 -4.32 -20.65 7.38
N ALA A 97 -4.90 -21.26 8.41
CA ALA A 97 -6.18 -20.84 8.98
C ALA A 97 -6.20 -19.35 9.38
N GLU A 98 -5.05 -18.82 9.83
CA GLU A 98 -4.91 -17.41 10.23
C GLU A 98 -5.08 -16.45 9.06
N VAL A 99 -4.51 -16.78 7.89
CA VAL A 99 -4.68 -15.96 6.67
C VAL A 99 -6.11 -16.07 6.15
N ALA A 100 -6.73 -17.24 6.24
CA ALA A 100 -8.12 -17.43 5.85
C ALA A 100 -9.08 -16.55 6.68
N ALA A 101 -8.86 -16.47 7.99
CA ALA A 101 -9.65 -15.61 8.86
C ALA A 101 -9.47 -14.11 8.51
N GLU A 102 -8.25 -13.68 8.18
CA GLU A 102 -7.98 -12.30 7.74
C GLU A 102 -8.65 -11.99 6.39
N ILE A 103 -8.69 -12.97 5.46
CA ILE A 103 -9.39 -12.82 4.18
C ILE A 103 -10.88 -12.61 4.40
N GLU A 104 -11.49 -13.41 5.27
CA GLU A 104 -12.93 -13.31 5.56
C GLU A 104 -13.27 -11.97 6.21
N SER A 105 -12.56 -11.58 7.25
CA SER A 105 -12.75 -10.29 7.91
C SER A 105 -12.57 -9.10 6.96
N PHE A 106 -11.61 -9.20 6.02
CA PHE A 106 -11.42 -8.13 5.05
C PHE A 106 -12.49 -8.13 3.96
N ARG A 107 -13.00 -9.29 3.58
CA ARG A 107 -14.13 -9.43 2.66
C ARG A 107 -15.37 -8.73 3.21
N GLU A 108 -15.71 -8.98 4.47
CA GLU A 108 -16.80 -8.28 5.15
C GLU A 108 -16.64 -6.77 5.09
N SER A 109 -15.44 -6.27 5.40
CA SER A 109 -15.13 -4.83 5.31
C SER A 109 -15.30 -4.28 3.89
N VAL A 110 -14.82 -4.99 2.86
CA VAL A 110 -14.97 -4.55 1.46
C VAL A 110 -16.45 -4.56 1.03
N LEU A 111 -17.22 -5.51 1.47
CA LEU A 111 -18.66 -5.58 1.16
C LEU A 111 -19.47 -4.50 1.87
N GLU A 112 -19.09 -4.16 3.09
CA GLU A 112 -19.72 -3.11 3.89
C GLU A 112 -19.43 -1.71 3.32
N TYR A 113 -18.14 -1.36 3.19
CA TYR A 113 -17.71 0.00 2.86
C TYR A 113 -17.61 0.27 1.34
N LYS A 114 -17.47 -0.75 0.52
CA LYS A 114 -17.45 -0.69 -0.96
C LYS A 114 -16.50 0.36 -1.52
N PRO A 115 -15.20 0.35 -1.15
CA PRO A 115 -14.25 1.31 -1.68
C PRO A 115 -14.26 1.29 -3.21
N LYS A 116 -14.13 2.43 -3.84
CA LYS A 116 -14.12 2.55 -5.31
C LYS A 116 -12.77 2.16 -5.90
N ILE A 117 -11.69 2.53 -5.19
CA ILE A 117 -10.31 2.25 -5.57
C ILE A 117 -9.62 1.52 -4.42
N LEU A 118 -9.07 0.34 -4.68
CA LEU A 118 -8.27 -0.43 -3.76
C LEU A 118 -6.91 -0.71 -4.40
N ILE A 119 -5.88 0.01 -3.94
CA ILE A 119 -4.52 -0.11 -4.45
C ILE A 119 -3.77 -1.13 -3.60
N THR A 120 -3.13 -2.11 -4.24
CA THR A 120 -2.33 -3.14 -3.59
C THR A 120 -0.85 -3.00 -3.95
N PHE A 121 0.06 -3.07 -2.97
CA PHE A 121 1.49 -2.89 -3.19
C PHE A 121 2.25 -4.22 -3.17
N GLY A 122 2.45 -4.80 -4.34
CA GLY A 122 3.20 -6.04 -4.59
C GLY A 122 2.38 -7.31 -4.61
N ALA A 123 3.05 -8.43 -4.85
CA ALA A 123 2.45 -9.72 -5.12
C ALA A 123 1.55 -10.26 -4.00
N PHE A 124 1.97 -10.12 -2.74
CA PHE A 124 1.20 -10.66 -1.61
C PHE A 124 -0.12 -9.92 -1.38
N PRO A 125 -0.16 -8.59 -1.24
CA PRO A 125 -1.41 -7.86 -1.09
C PRO A 125 -2.35 -8.05 -2.29
N PHE A 126 -1.80 -8.14 -3.50
CA PHE A 126 -2.61 -8.36 -4.69
C PHE A 126 -3.27 -9.75 -4.69
N GLU A 127 -2.50 -10.81 -4.42
CA GLU A 127 -3.06 -12.17 -4.33
C GLU A 127 -4.04 -12.29 -3.15
N PHE A 128 -3.75 -11.68 -2.01
CA PHE A 128 -4.68 -11.60 -0.88
C PHE A 128 -6.02 -11.00 -1.33
N MET A 129 -5.98 -9.87 -2.03
CA MET A 129 -7.18 -9.21 -2.53
C MET A 129 -7.95 -10.04 -3.56
N ARG A 130 -7.26 -10.81 -4.40
CA ARG A 130 -7.91 -11.75 -5.33
C ARG A 130 -8.75 -12.77 -4.58
N ARG A 131 -8.25 -13.30 -3.47
CA ARG A 131 -8.95 -14.30 -2.65
C ARG A 131 -10.07 -13.70 -1.80
N VAL A 132 -9.91 -12.46 -1.37
CA VAL A 132 -11.02 -11.69 -0.77
C VAL A 132 -12.22 -11.66 -1.72
N ASN A 133 -11.99 -11.54 -3.02
CA ASN A 133 -13.04 -11.56 -4.05
C ASN A 133 -13.33 -12.96 -4.65
N GLU A 134 -12.92 -14.03 -3.96
CA GLU A 134 -13.15 -15.42 -4.37
C GLU A 134 -12.57 -15.79 -5.75
N ILE A 135 -11.64 -14.98 -6.26
CA ILE A 135 -10.97 -15.28 -7.53
C ILE A 135 -9.98 -16.40 -7.28
N LYS A 136 -10.24 -17.57 -7.84
CA LYS A 136 -9.32 -18.70 -7.77
C LYS A 136 -8.03 -18.36 -8.50
N PRO A 137 -6.86 -18.58 -7.89
CA PRO A 137 -5.59 -18.35 -8.57
C PRO A 137 -5.40 -19.44 -9.63
N GLU A 138 -5.09 -19.02 -10.84
CA GLU A 138 -4.64 -19.95 -11.90
C GLU A 138 -3.24 -20.48 -11.59
N LYS A 139 -2.45 -19.66 -10.94
CA LYS A 139 -1.06 -19.93 -10.55
C LYS A 139 -0.82 -19.45 -9.12
N GLY A 140 0.16 -20.02 -8.44
CA GLY A 140 0.51 -19.59 -7.08
C GLY A 140 1.07 -18.15 -7.05
N PRO A 141 1.26 -17.60 -5.84
CA PRO A 141 1.69 -16.20 -5.64
C PRO A 141 2.99 -15.81 -6.31
N LYS A 142 3.88 -16.77 -6.56
CA LYS A 142 5.13 -16.54 -7.31
C LYS A 142 4.90 -16.06 -8.75
N SER A 143 3.70 -16.25 -9.29
CA SER A 143 3.37 -15.78 -10.63
C SER A 143 3.16 -14.25 -10.71
N TRP A 144 3.03 -13.56 -9.57
CA TRP A 144 2.88 -12.10 -9.54
C TRP A 144 4.23 -11.38 -9.57
N GLY A 145 5.04 -11.67 -10.58
CA GLY A 145 6.22 -10.87 -10.92
C GLY A 145 5.82 -9.52 -11.55
N THR A 146 6.80 -8.64 -11.76
CA THR A 146 6.61 -7.28 -12.25
C THR A 146 5.77 -7.20 -13.52
N SER A 147 6.06 -8.04 -14.53
CA SER A 147 5.31 -8.04 -15.80
C SER A 147 3.85 -8.47 -15.63
N ASN A 148 3.58 -9.45 -14.77
CA ASN A 148 2.22 -9.89 -14.51
C ASN A 148 1.43 -8.86 -13.70
N LEU A 149 2.06 -8.18 -12.73
CA LEU A 149 1.44 -7.05 -12.03
C LEU A 149 1.13 -5.90 -13.00
N LYS A 150 2.05 -5.59 -13.95
CA LYS A 150 1.79 -4.62 -15.02
C LYS A 150 0.55 -4.98 -15.83
N ASN A 151 0.47 -6.23 -16.29
CA ASN A 151 -0.66 -6.69 -17.09
C ASN A 151 -1.98 -6.54 -16.33
N GLU A 152 -2.00 -6.89 -15.04
CA GLU A 152 -3.19 -6.71 -14.20
C GLU A 152 -3.47 -5.24 -13.89
N PHE A 153 -2.44 -4.39 -13.75
CA PHE A 153 -2.61 -2.95 -13.65
C PHE A 153 -3.30 -2.38 -14.88
N VAL A 154 -2.79 -2.67 -16.07
CA VAL A 154 -3.38 -2.22 -17.34
C VAL A 154 -4.82 -2.71 -17.48
N LYS A 155 -5.09 -3.98 -17.16
CA LYS A 155 -6.46 -4.52 -17.16
C LYS A 155 -7.38 -3.79 -16.18
N SER A 156 -6.89 -3.48 -14.98
CA SER A 156 -7.70 -2.79 -13.96
C SER A 156 -8.05 -1.36 -14.37
N ILE A 157 -7.13 -0.67 -15.03
CA ILE A 157 -7.37 0.68 -15.55
C ILE A 157 -8.33 0.65 -16.74
N ASN A 158 -8.14 -0.28 -17.68
CA ASN A 158 -9.00 -0.39 -18.88
C ASN A 158 -10.44 -0.83 -18.54
N ASN A 159 -10.61 -1.65 -17.51
CA ASN A 159 -11.91 -2.15 -17.06
C ASN A 159 -12.42 -1.42 -15.81
N PHE A 160 -11.95 -0.19 -15.57
CA PHE A 160 -12.39 0.60 -14.41
C PHE A 160 -13.90 0.83 -14.44
N ASP A 161 -14.58 0.51 -13.34
CA ASP A 161 -16.02 0.71 -13.17
C ASP A 161 -16.28 1.39 -11.82
N ILE A 162 -16.73 2.63 -11.85
CA ILE A 162 -17.02 3.43 -10.65
C ILE A 162 -18.09 2.80 -9.74
N ASN A 163 -18.89 1.87 -10.24
CA ASN A 163 -19.91 1.18 -9.46
C ASN A 163 -19.37 -0.03 -8.68
N LYS A 164 -18.09 -0.38 -8.88
CA LYS A 164 -17.43 -1.54 -8.26
C LYS A 164 -16.17 -1.14 -7.53
N THR A 165 -15.64 -2.03 -6.72
CA THR A 165 -14.30 -1.92 -6.15
C THR A 165 -13.27 -2.29 -7.22
N ASN A 166 -12.51 -1.29 -7.71
CA ASN A 166 -11.44 -1.47 -8.67
C ASN A 166 -10.14 -1.82 -7.95
N ARG A 167 -9.55 -2.95 -8.27
CA ARG A 167 -8.33 -3.47 -7.65
C ARG A 167 -7.14 -3.15 -8.51
N ILE A 168 -6.32 -2.22 -8.06
CA ILE A 168 -5.19 -1.70 -8.83
C ILE A 168 -3.88 -2.21 -8.23
N PRO A 169 -3.20 -3.17 -8.87
CA PRO A 169 -1.92 -3.66 -8.37
C PRO A 169 -0.78 -2.72 -8.75
N LEU A 170 0.04 -2.38 -7.78
CA LEU A 170 1.27 -1.62 -7.95
C LEU A 170 2.48 -2.40 -7.43
N LEU A 171 3.68 -1.95 -7.80
CA LEU A 171 4.93 -2.55 -7.34
C LEU A 171 5.16 -2.25 -5.84
N ARG A 172 5.75 -3.21 -5.15
CA ARG A 172 6.29 -3.02 -3.80
C ARG A 172 7.66 -2.35 -3.79
N ARG A 173 8.43 -2.57 -4.83
CA ARG A 173 9.79 -2.02 -5.00
C ARG A 173 9.92 -1.42 -6.38
N VAL A 174 10.47 -0.23 -6.43
CA VAL A 174 10.66 0.51 -7.68
C VAL A 174 11.93 0.12 -8.46
N ILE A 175 12.80 -0.71 -7.88
CA ILE A 175 14.03 -1.20 -8.56
C ILE A 175 13.72 -1.94 -9.88
N GLU A 176 12.52 -2.52 -9.97
CA GLU A 176 12.07 -3.24 -11.17
C GLU A 176 11.08 -2.43 -12.02
N SER A 177 11.02 -1.12 -11.81
CA SER A 177 10.03 -0.23 -12.45
C SER A 177 10.15 -0.21 -13.98
N GLY A 178 11.34 -0.38 -14.53
CA GLY A 178 11.56 -0.45 -15.97
C GLY A 178 10.63 -1.44 -16.66
N LYS A 179 10.55 -2.68 -16.14
CA LYS A 179 9.66 -3.72 -16.67
C LYS A 179 8.17 -3.42 -16.50
N PHE A 180 7.81 -2.51 -15.62
CA PHE A 180 6.42 -2.11 -15.42
C PHE A 180 5.99 -1.02 -16.40
N VAL A 181 6.89 -0.13 -16.76
CA VAL A 181 6.62 1.04 -17.64
C VAL A 181 6.92 0.76 -19.10
N GLU A 182 7.71 -0.30 -19.43
CA GLU A 182 8.06 -0.62 -20.83
C GLU A 182 6.86 -0.55 -21.77
N ASN A 183 6.84 0.49 -22.58
CA ASN A 183 6.09 0.54 -23.82
C ASN A 183 6.96 -0.10 -24.92
N GLU A 184 6.34 -0.66 -25.93
CA GLU A 184 6.96 -1.38 -27.06
C GLU A 184 8.01 -0.59 -27.86
N ASN A 185 8.25 0.68 -27.50
CA ASN A 185 9.19 1.58 -28.14
C ASN A 185 10.40 1.88 -27.22
N ASN A 186 11.40 1.02 -27.28
CA ASN A 186 12.81 1.24 -26.94
C ASN A 186 13.12 2.38 -25.92
N LEU A 187 13.06 2.10 -24.64
CA LEU A 187 13.65 2.98 -23.64
C LEU A 187 14.69 2.24 -22.82
N SER A 188 15.94 2.48 -23.15
CA SER A 188 17.12 1.88 -22.51
C SER A 188 17.42 2.39 -21.10
N GLN A 189 16.65 3.36 -20.58
CA GLN A 189 16.77 3.86 -19.21
C GLN A 189 15.41 4.40 -18.72
N ILE A 190 14.59 3.55 -18.14
CA ILE A 190 13.38 4.00 -17.46
C ILE A 190 13.74 4.31 -16.02
N ASN A 191 13.51 5.56 -15.62
CA ASN A 191 13.75 6.09 -14.30
C ASN A 191 12.63 5.67 -13.32
N VAL A 192 12.93 5.68 -12.03
CA VAL A 192 11.95 5.44 -10.95
C VAL A 192 10.81 6.46 -10.99
N GLU A 193 11.12 7.71 -11.36
CA GLU A 193 10.17 8.79 -11.54
C GLU A 193 9.14 8.49 -12.63
N ASP A 194 9.56 7.86 -13.72
CA ASP A 194 8.66 7.45 -14.83
C ASP A 194 7.61 6.45 -14.35
N TYR A 195 7.97 5.54 -13.43
CA TYR A 195 7.03 4.60 -12.86
C TYR A 195 5.94 5.30 -12.02
N PHE A 196 6.32 6.21 -11.13
CA PHE A 196 5.36 6.93 -10.30
C PHE A 196 4.46 7.80 -11.15
N HIS A 197 5.05 8.52 -12.11
CA HIS A 197 4.31 9.33 -13.05
C HIS A 197 3.32 8.51 -13.87
N PHE A 198 3.77 7.39 -14.45
CA PHE A 198 2.90 6.50 -15.22
C PHE A 198 1.73 5.97 -14.38
N ALA A 199 2.02 5.37 -13.23
CA ALA A 199 0.99 4.76 -12.39
C ALA A 199 0.04 5.81 -11.80
N GLY A 200 0.58 6.91 -11.28
CA GLY A 200 -0.20 8.01 -10.71
C GLY A 200 -1.08 8.69 -11.73
N THR A 201 -0.55 9.00 -12.91
CA THR A 201 -1.31 9.59 -14.01
C THR A 201 -2.49 8.71 -14.43
N LYS A 202 -2.27 7.39 -14.62
CA LYS A 202 -3.36 6.49 -15.04
C LYS A 202 -4.47 6.34 -14.00
N ILE A 203 -4.14 6.37 -12.72
CA ILE A 203 -5.13 6.36 -11.64
C ILE A 203 -5.86 7.71 -11.59
N ALA A 204 -5.13 8.82 -11.68
CA ALA A 204 -5.70 10.17 -11.67
C ALA A 204 -6.68 10.39 -12.84
N GLU A 205 -6.35 9.89 -14.05
CA GLU A 205 -7.26 9.95 -15.20
C GLU A 205 -8.63 9.33 -14.86
N LYS A 206 -8.67 8.19 -14.14
CA LYS A 206 -9.92 7.55 -13.73
C LYS A 206 -10.67 8.33 -12.64
N ILE A 207 -9.96 8.96 -11.74
CA ILE A 207 -10.56 9.84 -10.73
C ILE A 207 -11.20 11.07 -11.40
N ILE A 208 -10.49 11.70 -12.33
CA ILE A 208 -10.96 12.89 -13.07
C ILE A 208 -12.18 12.54 -13.94
N GLU A 209 -12.12 11.42 -14.66
CA GLU A 209 -13.22 10.92 -15.49
C GLU A 209 -14.54 10.76 -14.71
N HIS A 210 -14.42 10.44 -13.41
CA HIS A 210 -15.57 10.19 -12.54
C HIS A 210 -15.67 11.17 -11.37
N LYS A 211 -15.11 12.39 -11.48
CA LYS A 211 -14.98 13.35 -10.38
C LYS A 211 -16.27 13.61 -9.60
N ASP A 212 -17.40 13.67 -10.30
CA ASP A 212 -18.72 13.95 -9.70
C ASP A 212 -19.31 12.74 -8.96
N ARG A 213 -18.64 11.60 -9.00
CA ARG A 213 -19.03 10.33 -8.36
C ARG A 213 -18.12 9.97 -7.18
N PHE A 214 -17.11 10.78 -6.91
CA PHE A 214 -16.21 10.64 -5.80
C PHE A 214 -16.43 11.73 -4.75
N ASP A 215 -16.48 11.31 -3.50
CA ASP A 215 -16.39 12.20 -2.35
C ASP A 215 -14.95 12.13 -1.81
N LEU A 216 -14.08 12.88 -2.46
CA LEU A 216 -12.62 12.88 -2.22
C LEU A 216 -12.05 14.24 -1.89
N TRP A 217 -12.82 15.30 -2.08
CA TRP A 217 -12.27 16.64 -2.25
C TRP A 217 -12.08 17.36 -0.93
N ILE A 218 -10.97 18.09 -0.82
CA ILE A 218 -10.78 19.10 0.23
C ILE A 218 -11.63 20.30 -0.15
N GLU A 219 -12.50 20.72 0.78
CA GLU A 219 -13.27 21.96 0.67
C GLU A 219 -12.38 23.22 0.77
#